data_d9a2aa1481aef78817cfabbf3e04ba27
#
_entry.id   d9a2aa1481aef78817cfabbf3e04ba27
#
_cell.length_a   1.000
_cell.length_b   1.000
_cell.length_c   1.000
_cell.angle_alpha   90.00
_cell.angle_beta   90.00
_cell.angle_gamma   90.00
#
_symmetry.space_group_name_H-M   'P 1'
#
loop_
_entity.id
_entity.type
_entity.pdbx_description
1 polymer ?
#
loop_
_entity_poly.entity_id
_entity_poly.type
_entity_poly.pdbx_seq_one_letter_code
_entity_poly.pdbx_strand_id
1 'polypeptide(L)'
;MSLYRWLAIIVLATLVFTPPGTGLAVVSNAHAQVQSDERADEPEPVIDPVATSLDDRAIADRLRGIFREIDGLEGLAVSVDAGVVRLSGSIADNASADRAKAIAQRVSGVVTVETQFERDVSVGRNVEPVVNKFGESLQNFLSALPLIGIAFMVAIAVGLLGHFIASRMGFWKRVTPNIFLAELISGSIRVVFILIGIFIGLDILNATALLGAVLGGAGVIGLAVGFALRDTVDNYMSSIMLSIRQPFRANDHVLIGQQEGRVVRLTSRATILMTLDGNHLRMPNATVFKAEILNYSRNPQRRFSFELGVDADDDPAAAIETGLLAINGQEFVLNDPEATAEIREVGDSNILIAFHGWIDQRDSDFKKARGAAIRVTKNALEECGFALPEPIYRLRFDNGVPPIAMGSDQSKANDQDAEKPKRSAATQAFDVSPEDHVEKLVKSERSDDGSSDLLDDQQPVE
;
A
#
# COMPACT_ATOMS: atom_id res chain seq x y z
N MET A 1 -4.01 21.98 -20.04
CA MET A 1 -4.97 21.40 -21.02
C MET A 1 -4.53 20.04 -21.61
N SER A 2 -3.51 19.35 -21.10
CA SER A 2 -3.02 18.06 -21.68
C SER A 2 -3.40 16.81 -20.89
N LEU A 3 -3.74 16.91 -19.60
CA LEU A 3 -4.01 15.74 -18.74
C LEU A 3 -5.38 15.11 -19.03
N TYR A 4 -6.40 15.91 -19.31
CA TYR A 4 -7.76 15.42 -19.64
C TYR A 4 -7.82 14.64 -20.96
N ARG A 5 -6.93 14.94 -21.91
CA ARG A 5 -6.85 14.19 -23.18
C ARG A 5 -6.26 12.80 -22.99
N TRP A 6 -5.38 12.61 -21.98
CA TRP A 6 -4.78 11.32 -21.66
C TRP A 6 -5.72 10.38 -20.91
N LEU A 7 -6.49 10.92 -19.96
CA LEU A 7 -7.53 10.14 -19.27
C LEU A 7 -8.63 9.68 -20.26
N ALA A 8 -9.01 10.52 -21.21
CA ALA A 8 -9.99 10.16 -22.25
C ALA A 8 -9.47 9.06 -23.18
N ILE A 9 -8.17 9.03 -23.50
CA ILE A 9 -7.58 7.99 -24.36
C ILE A 9 -7.47 6.64 -23.60
N ILE A 10 -7.14 6.66 -22.30
CA ILE A 10 -7.08 5.45 -21.47
C ILE A 10 -8.50 4.89 -21.25
N VAL A 11 -9.48 5.74 -21.00
CA VAL A 11 -10.90 5.34 -20.85
C VAL A 11 -11.48 4.85 -22.16
N LEU A 12 -11.11 5.45 -23.31
CA LEU A 12 -11.55 5.00 -24.62
C LEU A 12 -10.91 3.65 -25.02
N ALA A 13 -9.65 3.41 -24.63
CA ALA A 13 -8.97 2.13 -24.87
C ALA A 13 -9.54 0.97 -24.03
N THR A 14 -10.08 1.26 -22.84
CA THR A 14 -10.72 0.25 -22.00
C THR A 14 -12.18 -0.03 -22.41
N LEU A 15 -12.85 0.91 -23.09
CA LEU A 15 -14.24 0.73 -23.54
C LEU A 15 -14.36 -0.03 -24.86
N VAL A 16 -13.30 -0.11 -25.67
CA VAL A 16 -13.30 -0.82 -26.97
C VAL A 16 -13.00 -2.31 -26.82
N PHE A 17 -12.56 -2.79 -25.65
CA PHE A 17 -12.13 -4.18 -25.43
C PHE A 17 -12.98 -4.97 -24.42
N THR A 18 -14.26 -4.65 -24.28
CA THR A 18 -15.18 -5.57 -23.60
C THR A 18 -15.94 -6.38 -24.66
N PRO A 19 -15.65 -7.68 -24.85
CA PRO A 19 -16.50 -8.52 -25.66
C PRO A 19 -17.89 -8.62 -25.00
N PRO A 20 -18.99 -8.52 -25.78
CA PRO A 20 -20.32 -8.72 -25.24
C PRO A 20 -20.51 -10.21 -24.96
N GLY A 21 -20.58 -10.59 -23.70
CA GLY A 21 -21.09 -11.89 -23.30
C GLY A 21 -20.17 -12.78 -22.47
N THR A 22 -19.75 -12.34 -21.31
CA THR A 22 -19.38 -13.25 -20.23
C THR A 22 -20.12 -12.85 -18.97
N GLY A 23 -21.25 -13.57 -18.76
CA GLY A 23 -21.96 -13.54 -17.49
C GLY A 23 -21.01 -13.97 -16.38
N LEU A 24 -20.96 -13.19 -15.33
CA LEU A 24 -20.33 -13.53 -14.06
C LEU A 24 -20.96 -14.82 -13.54
N ALA A 25 -20.29 -15.96 -13.77
CA ALA A 25 -20.56 -17.17 -13.02
C ALA A 25 -20.04 -16.92 -11.59
N VAL A 26 -20.96 -16.67 -10.70
CA VAL A 26 -20.75 -16.74 -9.26
C VAL A 26 -20.25 -18.13 -8.94
N VAL A 27 -18.97 -18.27 -8.62
CA VAL A 27 -18.45 -19.52 -8.05
C VAL A 27 -19.00 -19.62 -6.64
N SER A 28 -20.13 -20.32 -6.52
CA SER A 28 -20.65 -20.80 -5.27
C SER A 28 -19.65 -21.82 -4.72
N ASN A 29 -19.06 -21.54 -3.57
CA ASN A 29 -18.31 -22.51 -2.78
C ASN A 29 -19.25 -23.65 -2.40
N ALA A 30 -19.23 -24.73 -3.18
CA ALA A 30 -19.76 -26.00 -2.75
C ALA A 30 -18.84 -26.54 -1.66
N HIS A 31 -19.29 -26.46 -0.42
CA HIS A 31 -18.80 -27.30 0.66
C HIS A 31 -19.01 -28.73 0.23
N ALA A 32 -17.94 -29.47 0.00
CA ALA A 32 -17.98 -30.90 -0.07
C ALA A 32 -18.40 -31.42 1.31
N GLN A 33 -19.68 -31.62 1.48
CA GLN A 33 -20.18 -32.54 2.51
C GLN A 33 -19.67 -33.93 2.15
N VAL A 34 -18.83 -34.45 3.02
CA VAL A 34 -18.54 -35.90 3.07
C VAL A 34 -19.87 -36.57 3.42
N GLN A 35 -20.61 -37.00 2.40
CA GLN A 35 -21.64 -37.99 2.56
C GLN A 35 -20.90 -39.28 2.85
N SER A 36 -21.03 -39.74 4.10
CA SER A 36 -20.84 -41.13 4.48
C SER A 36 -21.78 -41.95 3.62
N ASP A 37 -21.20 -42.55 2.57
CA ASP A 37 -21.88 -43.56 1.78
C ASP A 37 -22.16 -44.74 2.70
N GLU A 38 -23.38 -44.82 3.14
CA GLU A 38 -23.98 -46.01 3.74
C GLU A 38 -23.95 -47.07 2.64
N ARG A 39 -22.89 -47.89 2.64
CA ARG A 39 -22.83 -49.09 1.82
C ARG A 39 -24.04 -49.92 2.19
N ALA A 40 -25.04 -49.86 1.34
CA ALA A 40 -26.06 -50.89 1.31
C ALA A 40 -25.34 -52.25 1.17
N ASP A 41 -25.58 -53.11 2.13
CA ASP A 41 -25.19 -54.51 2.11
C ASP A 41 -25.59 -55.11 0.75
N GLU A 42 -24.66 -55.20 -0.19
CA GLU A 42 -24.80 -56.16 -1.29
C GLU A 42 -24.73 -57.54 -0.66
N PRO A 43 -25.72 -58.38 -0.85
CA PRO A 43 -25.69 -59.72 -0.29
C PRO A 43 -24.44 -60.41 -0.83
N GLU A 44 -23.60 -60.93 0.08
CA GLU A 44 -22.49 -61.81 -0.25
C GLU A 44 -23.05 -62.96 -1.13
N PRO A 45 -22.37 -63.29 -2.25
CA PRO A 45 -22.81 -64.37 -3.10
C PRO A 45 -22.82 -65.68 -2.32
N VAL A 46 -23.99 -66.17 -2.06
CA VAL A 46 -24.18 -67.48 -1.42
C VAL A 46 -23.56 -68.49 -2.38
N ILE A 47 -22.51 -69.19 -1.95
CA ILE A 47 -21.87 -70.27 -2.70
C ILE A 47 -22.84 -71.43 -2.67
N ASP A 48 -23.53 -71.71 -3.79
CA ASP A 48 -24.42 -72.86 -3.93
C ASP A 48 -23.54 -74.12 -4.18
N PRO A 49 -23.57 -75.11 -3.31
CA PRO A 49 -22.67 -76.28 -3.36
C PRO A 49 -22.93 -77.28 -4.51
N VAL A 50 -23.86 -76.93 -5.42
CA VAL A 50 -24.20 -77.80 -6.53
C VAL A 50 -23.99 -77.11 -7.88
N ALA A 51 -22.77 -76.65 -8.12
CA ALA A 51 -22.40 -76.28 -9.47
C ALA A 51 -21.99 -77.52 -10.27
N THR A 52 -22.88 -77.93 -11.18
CA THR A 52 -22.65 -79.07 -12.04
C THR A 52 -21.58 -78.74 -13.07
N SER A 53 -20.71 -79.70 -13.42
CA SER A 53 -19.66 -79.58 -14.46
C SER A 53 -20.14 -79.12 -15.85
N LEU A 54 -21.48 -79.11 -16.07
CA LEU A 54 -22.16 -78.58 -17.25
C LEU A 54 -22.23 -77.05 -17.23
N ASP A 55 -22.36 -76.39 -16.07
CA ASP A 55 -22.41 -74.95 -15.90
C ASP A 55 -21.02 -74.36 -16.10
N ASP A 56 -19.95 -74.99 -15.62
CA ASP A 56 -18.55 -74.54 -15.79
C ASP A 56 -18.15 -74.52 -17.26
N ARG A 57 -18.58 -75.52 -18.08
CA ARG A 57 -18.31 -75.47 -19.52
C ARG A 57 -19.03 -74.34 -20.23
N ALA A 58 -20.29 -74.09 -19.84
CA ALA A 58 -21.07 -73.00 -20.42
C ALA A 58 -20.49 -71.62 -20.08
N ILE A 59 -19.99 -71.44 -18.87
CA ILE A 59 -19.26 -70.21 -18.43
C ILE A 59 -17.98 -70.08 -19.23
N ALA A 60 -17.16 -71.12 -19.37
CA ALA A 60 -15.91 -71.11 -20.11
C ALA A 60 -16.12 -70.75 -21.59
N ASP A 61 -17.13 -71.37 -22.25
CA ASP A 61 -17.42 -71.12 -23.67
C ASP A 61 -17.95 -69.69 -23.89
N ARG A 62 -18.75 -69.16 -22.97
CA ARG A 62 -19.20 -67.76 -23.05
C ARG A 62 -18.08 -66.83 -22.88
N LEU A 63 -17.15 -66.99 -21.92
CA LEU A 63 -15.99 -66.13 -21.71
C LEU A 63 -15.02 -66.20 -22.90
N ARG A 64 -14.77 -67.39 -23.49
CA ARG A 64 -13.95 -67.52 -24.68
C ARG A 64 -14.59 -66.78 -25.87
N GLY A 65 -15.92 -66.85 -26.03
CA GLY A 65 -16.63 -66.07 -27.04
C GLY A 65 -16.44 -64.57 -26.88
N ILE A 66 -16.62 -64.06 -25.65
CA ILE A 66 -16.44 -62.63 -25.38
C ILE A 66 -15.01 -62.19 -25.62
N PHE A 67 -14.01 -62.96 -25.17
CA PHE A 67 -12.61 -62.56 -25.30
C PHE A 67 -12.10 -62.59 -26.75
N ARG A 68 -12.71 -63.41 -27.65
CA ARG A 68 -12.39 -63.39 -29.07
C ARG A 68 -12.81 -62.12 -29.80
N GLU A 69 -13.83 -61.46 -29.32
CA GLU A 69 -14.37 -60.22 -29.91
C GLU A 69 -13.73 -58.97 -29.35
N ILE A 70 -12.78 -59.11 -28.40
CA ILE A 70 -12.14 -57.95 -27.74
C ILE A 70 -10.66 -57.96 -28.07
N ASP A 71 -10.21 -56.90 -28.79
CA ASP A 71 -8.82 -56.71 -29.14
C ASP A 71 -7.90 -56.75 -27.91
N GLY A 72 -6.86 -57.57 -27.98
CA GLY A 72 -5.87 -57.75 -26.92
C GLY A 72 -6.26 -58.81 -25.87
N LEU A 73 -7.42 -59.49 -26.00
CA LEU A 73 -7.84 -60.58 -25.13
C LEU A 73 -8.02 -61.93 -25.89
N GLU A 74 -7.79 -61.91 -27.21
CA GLU A 74 -8.04 -63.05 -28.14
C GLU A 74 -7.24 -64.33 -27.80
N GLY A 75 -6.09 -64.17 -27.13
CA GLY A 75 -5.14 -65.25 -26.81
C GLY A 75 -5.30 -65.82 -25.41
N LEU A 76 -6.33 -65.39 -24.65
CA LEU A 76 -6.51 -65.84 -23.27
C LEU A 76 -7.16 -67.25 -23.21
N ALA A 77 -6.50 -68.18 -22.50
CA ALA A 77 -7.04 -69.43 -22.18
C ALA A 77 -7.93 -69.33 -20.93
N VAL A 78 -9.17 -69.82 -21.01
CA VAL A 78 -10.15 -69.80 -19.95
C VAL A 78 -10.44 -71.23 -19.50
N SER A 79 -10.23 -71.54 -18.23
CA SER A 79 -10.66 -72.75 -17.57
C SER A 79 -11.55 -72.36 -16.35
N VAL A 80 -12.61 -73.15 -16.17
CA VAL A 80 -13.56 -72.95 -15.07
C VAL A 80 -13.72 -74.27 -14.34
N ASP A 81 -13.62 -74.27 -13.03
CA ASP A 81 -13.78 -75.34 -12.16
C ASP A 81 -14.53 -74.95 -10.87
N ALA A 82 -15.70 -75.52 -10.62
CA ALA A 82 -16.56 -75.15 -9.51
C ALA A 82 -16.83 -73.64 -9.37
N GLY A 83 -17.04 -72.95 -10.51
CA GLY A 83 -17.25 -71.48 -10.54
C GLY A 83 -15.99 -70.64 -10.38
N VAL A 84 -14.81 -71.21 -10.19
CA VAL A 84 -13.53 -70.53 -10.17
C VAL A 84 -12.98 -70.36 -11.60
N VAL A 85 -12.94 -69.18 -12.11
CA VAL A 85 -12.42 -68.87 -13.43
C VAL A 85 -10.93 -68.65 -13.36
N ARG A 86 -10.16 -69.47 -14.06
CA ARG A 86 -8.72 -69.28 -14.19
C ARG A 86 -8.39 -68.75 -15.61
N LEU A 87 -7.87 -67.52 -15.65
CA LEU A 87 -7.44 -66.88 -16.86
C LEU A 87 -5.91 -67.01 -16.99
N SER A 88 -5.45 -67.60 -18.08
CA SER A 88 -4.04 -67.75 -18.38
C SER A 88 -3.73 -67.35 -19.80
N GLY A 89 -2.54 -66.84 -20.06
CA GLY A 89 -2.09 -66.40 -21.37
C GLY A 89 -1.19 -65.19 -21.35
N SER A 90 -0.82 -64.73 -22.52
CA SER A 90 0.06 -63.55 -22.70
C SER A 90 -0.80 -62.29 -22.88
N ILE A 91 -0.49 -61.26 -22.13
CA ILE A 91 -1.19 -59.96 -22.17
C ILE A 91 -0.21 -58.82 -22.41
N ALA A 92 -0.62 -57.86 -23.23
CA ALA A 92 0.21 -56.73 -23.62
C ALA A 92 0.40 -55.69 -22.51
N ASP A 93 -0.65 -55.43 -21.73
CA ASP A 93 -0.62 -54.40 -20.67
C ASP A 93 -1.52 -54.79 -19.47
N ASN A 94 -1.31 -54.10 -18.33
CA ASN A 94 -2.07 -54.30 -17.11
C ASN A 94 -3.55 -53.87 -17.27
N ALA A 95 -3.84 -52.91 -18.14
CA ALA A 95 -5.23 -52.48 -18.36
C ALA A 95 -6.06 -53.54 -19.04
N SER A 96 -5.46 -54.32 -19.97
CA SER A 96 -6.09 -55.47 -20.58
C SER A 96 -6.31 -56.62 -19.57
N ALA A 97 -5.37 -56.84 -18.63
CA ALA A 97 -5.50 -57.74 -17.53
C ALA A 97 -6.70 -57.41 -16.63
N ASP A 98 -6.80 -56.15 -16.21
CA ASP A 98 -7.89 -55.67 -15.35
C ASP A 98 -9.25 -55.74 -16.06
N ARG A 99 -9.26 -55.43 -17.38
CA ARG A 99 -10.46 -55.53 -18.21
C ARG A 99 -10.94 -56.99 -18.33
N ALA A 100 -10.03 -57.96 -18.59
CA ALA A 100 -10.34 -59.37 -18.65
C ALA A 100 -10.92 -59.86 -17.33
N LYS A 101 -10.33 -59.49 -16.20
CA LYS A 101 -10.80 -59.82 -14.86
C LYS A 101 -12.21 -59.24 -14.58
N ALA A 102 -12.42 -57.95 -14.89
CA ALA A 102 -13.71 -57.30 -14.71
C ALA A 102 -14.83 -57.90 -15.55
N ILE A 103 -14.53 -58.38 -16.79
CA ILE A 103 -15.49 -59.04 -17.64
C ILE A 103 -15.83 -60.40 -17.06
N ALA A 104 -14.84 -61.21 -16.63
CA ALA A 104 -15.05 -62.54 -16.07
C ALA A 104 -15.89 -62.50 -14.78
N GLN A 105 -15.70 -61.50 -13.93
CA GLN A 105 -16.46 -61.29 -12.69
C GLN A 105 -17.95 -60.96 -12.90
N ARG A 106 -18.33 -60.48 -14.10
CA ARG A 106 -19.71 -60.12 -14.43
C ARG A 106 -20.51 -61.27 -15.02
N VAL A 107 -19.87 -62.41 -15.26
CA VAL A 107 -20.57 -63.59 -15.81
C VAL A 107 -21.24 -64.34 -14.67
N SER A 108 -22.55 -64.57 -14.81
CA SER A 108 -23.32 -65.30 -13.82
C SER A 108 -22.74 -66.70 -13.60
N GLY A 109 -22.59 -67.10 -12.34
CA GLY A 109 -22.02 -68.38 -11.94
C GLY A 109 -20.50 -68.35 -11.65
N VAL A 110 -19.86 -67.22 -11.82
CA VAL A 110 -18.44 -67.03 -11.46
C VAL A 110 -18.37 -66.63 -9.98
N VAL A 111 -17.67 -67.44 -9.20
CA VAL A 111 -17.44 -67.21 -7.76
C VAL A 111 -16.20 -66.42 -7.54
N THR A 112 -15.10 -66.70 -8.25
CA THR A 112 -13.84 -65.97 -8.18
C THR A 112 -13.05 -66.08 -9.47
N VAL A 113 -12.12 -65.14 -9.69
CA VAL A 113 -11.27 -65.13 -10.88
C VAL A 113 -9.82 -65.12 -10.47
N GLU A 114 -9.10 -66.17 -10.81
CA GLU A 114 -7.65 -66.29 -10.70
C GLU A 114 -7.01 -65.91 -12.02
N THR A 115 -5.97 -65.08 -11.98
CA THR A 115 -5.25 -64.61 -13.17
C THR A 115 -3.81 -65.08 -13.14
N GLN A 116 -3.39 -65.79 -14.18
CA GLN A 116 -2.01 -66.20 -14.42
C GLN A 116 -1.54 -65.68 -15.79
N PHE A 117 -1.22 -64.40 -15.79
CA PHE A 117 -0.80 -63.76 -17.04
C PHE A 117 0.73 -63.73 -17.14
N GLU A 118 1.25 -64.14 -18.27
CA GLU A 118 2.65 -63.92 -18.68
C GLU A 118 2.71 -62.59 -19.46
N ARG A 119 3.61 -61.71 -19.03
CA ARG A 119 3.81 -60.46 -19.77
C ARG A 119 4.54 -60.73 -21.09
N ASP A 120 3.92 -60.45 -22.22
CA ASP A 120 4.55 -60.50 -23.50
C ASP A 120 5.53 -59.32 -23.65
N VAL A 121 6.81 -59.59 -23.44
CA VAL A 121 7.91 -58.64 -23.60
C VAL A 121 8.44 -58.57 -25.02
N SER A 122 7.71 -59.09 -25.99
CA SER A 122 8.13 -58.98 -27.41
C SER A 122 8.20 -57.52 -27.85
N VAL A 123 9.38 -57.08 -28.22
CA VAL A 123 9.71 -55.69 -28.60
C VAL A 123 8.84 -55.23 -29.79
N GLY A 124 8.51 -56.15 -30.72
CA GLY A 124 7.73 -55.83 -31.92
C GLY A 124 6.31 -55.33 -31.60
N ARG A 125 5.59 -56.01 -30.69
CA ARG A 125 4.17 -55.67 -30.32
C ARG A 125 4.09 -54.40 -29.44
N ASN A 126 5.10 -54.15 -28.63
CA ASN A 126 5.11 -52.98 -27.74
C ASN A 126 5.63 -51.71 -28.43
N VAL A 127 6.33 -51.83 -29.52
CA VAL A 127 6.90 -50.66 -30.26
C VAL A 127 5.97 -50.19 -31.41
N GLU A 128 5.19 -51.11 -32.01
CA GLU A 128 4.26 -50.78 -33.09
C GLU A 128 3.23 -49.67 -32.73
N PRO A 129 2.55 -49.72 -31.57
CA PRO A 129 1.63 -48.65 -31.15
C PRO A 129 2.35 -47.31 -30.96
N VAL A 130 3.63 -47.32 -30.51
CA VAL A 130 4.44 -46.10 -30.28
C VAL A 130 4.85 -45.50 -31.62
N VAL A 131 5.27 -46.35 -32.58
CA VAL A 131 5.66 -45.89 -33.95
C VAL A 131 4.43 -45.36 -34.70
N ASN A 132 3.28 -46.04 -34.61
CA ASN A 132 2.05 -45.56 -35.23
C ASN A 132 1.55 -44.25 -34.63
N LYS A 133 1.56 -44.08 -33.28
CA LYS A 133 1.26 -42.81 -32.61
C LYS A 133 2.22 -41.71 -33.01
N PHE A 134 3.52 -42.04 -33.19
CA PHE A 134 4.50 -41.07 -33.68
C PHE A 134 4.22 -40.65 -35.11
N GLY A 135 3.88 -41.62 -35.99
CA GLY A 135 3.48 -41.35 -37.38
C GLY A 135 2.23 -40.48 -37.48
N GLU A 136 1.19 -40.78 -36.71
CA GLU A 136 -0.05 -39.97 -36.60
C GLU A 136 0.25 -38.57 -36.06
N SER A 137 1.08 -38.48 -35.02
CA SER A 137 1.48 -37.16 -34.44
C SER A 137 2.26 -36.33 -35.45
N LEU A 138 3.13 -36.97 -36.27
CA LEU A 138 3.88 -36.29 -37.31
C LEU A 138 2.96 -35.83 -38.43
N GLN A 139 1.99 -36.63 -38.87
CA GLN A 139 0.99 -36.23 -39.87
C GLN A 139 0.12 -35.09 -39.38
N ASN A 140 -0.34 -35.14 -38.10
CA ASN A 140 -1.09 -34.07 -37.49
C ASN A 140 -0.27 -32.78 -37.41
N PHE A 141 1.01 -32.88 -37.08
CA PHE A 141 1.93 -31.73 -37.09
C PHE A 141 2.11 -31.15 -38.49
N LEU A 142 2.30 -32.00 -39.49
CA LEU A 142 2.46 -31.56 -40.91
C LEU A 142 1.17 -30.90 -41.43
N SER A 143 0.00 -31.43 -41.06
CA SER A 143 -1.29 -30.83 -41.46
C SER A 143 -1.56 -29.49 -40.75
N ALA A 144 -1.00 -29.28 -39.53
CA ALA A 144 -1.08 -28.01 -38.80
C ALA A 144 -0.10 -26.94 -39.30
N LEU A 145 0.95 -27.30 -40.07
CA LEU A 145 1.95 -26.38 -40.57
C LEU A 145 1.39 -25.12 -41.28
N PRO A 146 0.38 -25.23 -42.18
CA PRO A 146 -0.21 -24.05 -42.80
C PRO A 146 -0.85 -23.11 -41.78
N LEU A 147 -1.53 -23.64 -40.76
CA LEU A 147 -2.18 -22.88 -39.68
C LEU A 147 -1.12 -22.21 -38.79
N ILE A 148 -0.04 -22.94 -38.46
CA ILE A 148 1.12 -22.41 -37.72
C ILE A 148 1.76 -21.25 -38.54
N GLY A 149 1.89 -21.40 -39.85
CA GLY A 149 2.40 -20.34 -40.74
C GLY A 149 1.54 -19.07 -40.69
N ILE A 150 0.22 -19.22 -40.74
CA ILE A 150 -0.74 -18.11 -40.64
C ILE A 150 -0.64 -17.44 -39.25
N ALA A 151 -0.66 -18.23 -38.19
CA ALA A 151 -0.56 -17.71 -36.82
C ALA A 151 0.75 -16.93 -36.60
N PHE A 152 1.86 -17.46 -37.10
CA PHE A 152 3.17 -16.81 -37.05
C PHE A 152 3.23 -15.52 -37.88
N MET A 153 2.65 -15.53 -39.07
CA MET A 153 2.55 -14.34 -39.93
C MET A 153 1.73 -13.23 -39.27
N VAL A 154 0.59 -13.56 -38.65
CA VAL A 154 -0.25 -12.61 -37.95
C VAL A 154 0.49 -12.05 -36.71
N ALA A 155 1.14 -12.92 -35.93
CA ALA A 155 1.92 -12.50 -34.77
C ALA A 155 3.06 -11.54 -35.17
N ILE A 156 3.77 -11.82 -36.24
CA ILE A 156 4.81 -10.93 -36.79
C ILE A 156 4.19 -9.62 -37.28
N ALA A 157 3.09 -9.67 -38.03
CA ALA A 157 2.42 -8.44 -38.51
C ALA A 157 2.01 -7.52 -37.40
N VAL A 158 1.43 -8.06 -36.32
CA VAL A 158 1.07 -7.30 -35.11
C VAL A 158 2.32 -6.76 -34.40
N GLY A 159 3.37 -7.55 -34.27
CA GLY A 159 4.65 -7.12 -33.70
C GLY A 159 5.31 -6.00 -34.49
N LEU A 160 5.31 -6.10 -35.82
CA LEU A 160 5.82 -5.07 -36.72
C LEU A 160 4.98 -3.77 -36.63
N LEU A 161 3.65 -3.89 -36.52
CA LEU A 161 2.79 -2.74 -36.33
C LEU A 161 3.15 -2.04 -35.00
N GLY A 162 3.33 -2.80 -33.90
CA GLY A 162 3.79 -2.27 -32.64
C GLY A 162 5.16 -1.61 -32.73
N HIS A 163 6.11 -2.23 -33.45
CA HIS A 163 7.42 -1.65 -33.68
C HIS A 163 7.33 -0.35 -34.51
N PHE A 164 6.47 -0.30 -35.51
CA PHE A 164 6.26 0.88 -36.34
C PHE A 164 5.68 2.04 -35.51
N ILE A 165 4.67 1.78 -34.65
CA ILE A 165 4.09 2.76 -33.74
C ILE A 165 5.15 3.23 -32.72
N ALA A 166 5.87 2.29 -32.12
CA ALA A 166 6.92 2.57 -31.14
C ALA A 166 8.09 3.37 -31.73
N SER A 167 8.46 3.11 -32.99
CA SER A 167 9.59 3.77 -33.67
C SER A 167 9.34 5.24 -34.01
N ARG A 168 8.10 5.73 -33.91
CA ARG A 168 7.76 7.15 -34.13
C ARG A 168 8.24 8.04 -32.97
N MET A 169 9.53 7.97 -32.69
CA MET A 169 10.22 8.71 -31.60
C MET A 169 9.92 10.21 -31.62
N GLY A 170 9.76 10.84 -32.80
CA GLY A 170 9.39 12.24 -32.93
C GLY A 170 8.03 12.59 -32.33
N PHE A 171 7.06 11.65 -32.39
CA PHE A 171 5.76 11.80 -31.75
C PHE A 171 5.86 11.70 -30.22
N TRP A 172 6.58 10.66 -29.72
CA TRP A 172 6.75 10.42 -28.29
C TRP A 172 7.54 11.55 -27.61
N LYS A 173 8.57 12.11 -28.26
CA LYS A 173 9.32 13.27 -27.76
C LYS A 173 8.49 14.55 -27.69
N ARG A 174 7.41 14.68 -28.47
CA ARG A 174 6.49 15.83 -28.39
C ARG A 174 5.48 15.69 -27.24
N VAL A 175 5.16 14.45 -26.89
CA VAL A 175 4.13 14.14 -25.87
C VAL A 175 4.75 14.06 -24.47
N THR A 176 6.03 13.66 -24.38
CA THR A 176 6.71 13.46 -23.10
C THR A 176 7.80 14.52 -22.89
N PRO A 177 7.87 15.12 -21.68
CA PRO A 177 8.88 16.15 -21.38
C PRO A 177 10.31 15.60 -21.22
N ASN A 178 10.47 14.26 -21.15
CA ASN A 178 11.76 13.60 -20.89
C ASN A 178 12.02 12.47 -21.91
N ILE A 179 13.22 12.44 -22.46
CA ILE A 179 13.69 11.44 -23.44
C ILE A 179 13.59 10.02 -22.84
N PHE A 180 13.99 9.84 -21.59
CA PHE A 180 13.90 8.56 -20.90
C PHE A 180 12.46 8.04 -20.81
N LEU A 181 11.50 8.92 -20.52
CA LEU A 181 10.08 8.55 -20.47
C LEU A 181 9.55 8.18 -21.87
N ALA A 182 9.99 8.87 -22.91
CA ALA A 182 9.66 8.56 -24.29
C ALA A 182 10.17 7.16 -24.71
N GLU A 183 11.41 6.81 -24.32
CA GLU A 183 11.99 5.49 -24.56
C GLU A 183 11.26 4.39 -23.78
N LEU A 184 10.92 4.64 -22.52
CA LEU A 184 10.18 3.69 -21.68
C LEU A 184 8.79 3.39 -22.27
N ILE A 185 8.04 4.42 -22.67
CA ILE A 185 6.71 4.27 -23.28
C ILE A 185 6.82 3.54 -24.61
N SER A 186 7.77 3.93 -25.47
CA SER A 186 8.03 3.26 -26.74
C SER A 186 8.39 1.78 -26.56
N GLY A 187 9.26 1.46 -25.58
CA GLY A 187 9.60 0.10 -25.21
C GLY A 187 8.40 -0.71 -24.73
N SER A 188 7.60 -0.12 -23.85
CA SER A 188 6.38 -0.75 -23.31
C SER A 188 5.36 -1.05 -24.40
N ILE A 189 5.12 -0.13 -25.33
CA ILE A 189 4.23 -0.34 -26.46
C ILE A 189 4.71 -1.52 -27.32
N ARG A 190 6.02 -1.60 -27.60
CA ARG A 190 6.58 -2.71 -28.36
C ARG A 190 6.32 -4.06 -27.68
N VAL A 191 6.57 -4.15 -26.37
CA VAL A 191 6.32 -5.36 -25.58
C VAL A 191 4.84 -5.75 -25.60
N VAL A 192 3.94 -4.79 -25.38
CA VAL A 192 2.48 -5.02 -25.40
C VAL A 192 2.03 -5.57 -26.76
N PHE A 193 2.48 -5.00 -27.88
CA PHE A 193 2.11 -5.49 -29.21
C PHE A 193 2.68 -6.87 -29.51
N ILE A 194 3.90 -7.19 -29.04
CA ILE A 194 4.47 -8.54 -29.14
C ILE A 194 3.59 -9.54 -28.38
N LEU A 195 3.19 -9.22 -27.15
CA LEU A 195 2.31 -10.07 -26.35
C LEU A 195 0.93 -10.26 -26.99
N ILE A 196 0.33 -9.19 -27.54
CA ILE A 196 -0.93 -9.28 -28.31
C ILE A 196 -0.75 -10.17 -29.54
N GLY A 197 0.37 -10.06 -30.27
CA GLY A 197 0.66 -10.90 -31.41
C GLY A 197 0.79 -12.37 -31.04
N ILE A 198 1.48 -12.68 -29.94
CA ILE A 198 1.58 -14.05 -29.40
C ILE A 198 0.20 -14.57 -29.00
N PHE A 199 -0.61 -13.73 -28.31
CA PHE A 199 -1.96 -14.10 -27.90
C PHE A 199 -2.84 -14.49 -29.11
N ILE A 200 -2.90 -13.63 -30.14
CA ILE A 200 -3.67 -13.89 -31.35
C ILE A 200 -3.13 -15.14 -32.08
N GLY A 201 -1.81 -15.31 -32.12
CA GLY A 201 -1.20 -16.50 -32.72
C GLY A 201 -1.58 -17.81 -32.03
N LEU A 202 -1.58 -17.83 -30.69
CA LEU A 202 -2.01 -18.97 -29.87
C LEU A 202 -3.52 -19.25 -30.00
N ASP A 203 -4.33 -18.19 -30.10
CA ASP A 203 -5.78 -18.32 -30.31
C ASP A 203 -6.11 -18.96 -31.67
N ILE A 204 -5.44 -18.52 -32.76
CA ILE A 204 -5.55 -19.14 -34.10
C ILE A 204 -5.20 -20.62 -34.06
N LEU A 205 -4.19 -21.01 -33.28
CA LEU A 205 -3.78 -22.39 -33.07
C LEU A 205 -4.70 -23.21 -32.16
N ASN A 206 -5.71 -22.58 -31.58
CA ASN A 206 -6.60 -23.18 -30.56
C ASN A 206 -5.83 -23.75 -29.35
N ALA A 207 -4.67 -23.16 -29.03
CA ALA A 207 -3.76 -23.59 -27.97
C ALA A 207 -4.16 -23.00 -26.61
N THR A 208 -5.39 -23.27 -26.16
CA THR A 208 -5.99 -22.68 -24.96
C THR A 208 -5.19 -22.92 -23.68
N ALA A 209 -4.56 -24.08 -23.55
CA ALA A 209 -3.71 -24.39 -22.39
C ALA A 209 -2.45 -23.50 -22.35
N LEU A 210 -1.78 -23.28 -23.48
CA LEU A 210 -0.63 -22.38 -23.57
C LEU A 210 -1.04 -20.93 -23.35
N LEU A 211 -2.18 -20.54 -23.88
CA LEU A 211 -2.76 -19.22 -23.69
C LEU A 211 -3.04 -18.95 -22.20
N GLY A 212 -3.61 -19.91 -21.48
CA GLY A 212 -3.80 -19.86 -20.04
C GLY A 212 -2.49 -19.72 -19.27
N ALA A 213 -1.45 -20.45 -19.65
CA ALA A 213 -0.13 -20.37 -19.04
C ALA A 213 0.54 -18.99 -19.25
N VAL A 214 0.45 -18.43 -20.48
CA VAL A 214 0.99 -17.10 -20.81
C VAL A 214 0.25 -16.02 -20.04
N LEU A 215 -1.10 -16.06 -19.99
CA LEU A 215 -1.90 -15.10 -19.24
C LEU A 215 -1.63 -15.19 -17.72
N GLY A 216 -1.53 -16.42 -17.19
CA GLY A 216 -1.18 -16.64 -15.79
C GLY A 216 0.19 -16.07 -15.44
N GLY A 217 1.21 -16.36 -16.26
CA GLY A 217 2.55 -15.81 -16.09
C GLY A 217 2.59 -14.28 -16.21
N ALA A 218 1.92 -13.73 -17.22
CA ALA A 218 1.81 -12.27 -17.39
C ALA A 218 1.09 -11.62 -16.18
N GLY A 219 0.07 -12.28 -15.64
CA GLY A 219 -0.64 -11.81 -14.43
C GLY A 219 0.27 -11.72 -13.20
N VAL A 220 1.10 -12.74 -12.96
CA VAL A 220 2.09 -12.74 -11.86
C VAL A 220 3.12 -11.63 -12.04
N ILE A 221 3.64 -11.45 -13.27
CA ILE A 221 4.58 -10.36 -13.58
C ILE A 221 3.88 -9.00 -13.39
N GLY A 222 2.61 -8.87 -13.84
CA GLY A 222 1.82 -7.66 -13.66
C GLY A 222 1.63 -7.29 -12.20
N LEU A 223 1.34 -8.26 -11.34
CA LEU A 223 1.27 -8.07 -9.88
C LEU A 223 2.61 -7.59 -9.31
N ALA A 224 3.73 -8.23 -9.68
CA ALA A 224 5.05 -7.82 -9.21
C ALA A 224 5.39 -6.38 -9.62
N VAL A 225 5.11 -6.01 -10.88
CA VAL A 225 5.30 -4.63 -11.38
C VAL A 225 4.35 -3.66 -10.67
N GLY A 226 3.09 -4.04 -10.44
CA GLY A 226 2.12 -3.24 -9.69
C GLY A 226 2.58 -2.92 -8.28
N PHE A 227 3.11 -3.90 -7.56
CA PHE A 227 3.71 -3.68 -6.23
C PHE A 227 4.95 -2.78 -6.29
N ALA A 228 5.81 -2.96 -7.29
CA ALA A 228 7.01 -2.13 -7.45
C ALA A 228 6.67 -0.65 -7.75
N LEU A 229 5.56 -0.38 -8.42
CA LEU A 229 5.12 0.97 -8.79
C LEU A 229 4.16 1.61 -7.77
N ARG A 230 3.73 0.86 -6.76
CA ARG A 230 2.73 1.29 -5.78
C ARG A 230 3.04 2.66 -5.17
N ASP A 231 4.26 2.84 -4.67
CA ASP A 231 4.65 4.10 -4.01
C ASP A 231 4.66 5.29 -4.97
N THR A 232 5.01 5.05 -6.24
CA THR A 232 4.97 6.10 -7.27
C THR A 232 3.53 6.54 -7.56
N VAL A 233 2.61 5.57 -7.68
CA VAL A 233 1.18 5.84 -7.90
C VAL A 233 0.57 6.53 -6.67
N ASP A 234 0.91 6.07 -5.45
CA ASP A 234 0.41 6.66 -4.19
C ASP A 234 0.84 8.13 -4.07
N ASN A 235 2.10 8.46 -4.35
CA ASN A 235 2.57 9.85 -4.37
C ASN A 235 1.89 10.70 -5.44
N TYR A 236 1.64 10.15 -6.62
CA TYR A 236 0.97 10.88 -7.69
C TYR A 236 -0.50 11.13 -7.37
N MET A 237 -1.22 10.13 -6.86
CA MET A 237 -2.61 10.28 -6.42
C MET A 237 -2.73 11.26 -5.26
N SER A 238 -1.80 11.20 -4.31
CA SER A 238 -1.75 12.14 -3.19
C SER A 238 -1.51 13.57 -3.65
N SER A 239 -0.66 13.80 -4.68
CA SER A 239 -0.46 15.15 -5.23
C SER A 239 -1.73 15.71 -5.87
N ILE A 240 -2.50 14.88 -6.58
CA ILE A 240 -3.79 15.28 -7.14
C ILE A 240 -4.77 15.66 -6.01
N MET A 241 -4.85 14.84 -4.97
CA MET A 241 -5.75 15.11 -3.85
C MET A 241 -5.34 16.38 -3.09
N LEU A 242 -4.05 16.58 -2.83
CA LEU A 242 -3.54 17.79 -2.20
C LEU A 242 -3.79 19.04 -3.06
N SER A 243 -3.67 18.92 -4.38
CA SER A 243 -3.94 20.01 -5.31
C SER A 243 -5.43 20.37 -5.40
N ILE A 244 -6.33 19.39 -5.27
CA ILE A 244 -7.78 19.63 -5.28
C ILE A 244 -8.25 20.19 -3.95
N ARG A 245 -7.81 19.60 -2.83
CA ARG A 245 -8.27 19.97 -1.48
C ARG A 245 -7.57 21.20 -0.92
N GLN A 246 -6.36 21.45 -1.33
CA GLN A 246 -5.51 22.57 -0.89
C GLN A 246 -5.55 22.84 0.63
N PRO A 247 -5.12 21.90 1.48
CA PRO A 247 -5.12 22.10 2.92
C PRO A 247 -4.18 23.23 3.36
N PHE A 248 -3.30 23.67 2.49
CA PHE A 248 -2.38 24.79 2.65
C PHE A 248 -2.16 25.47 1.30
N ARG A 249 -1.75 26.73 1.35
CA ARG A 249 -1.32 27.52 0.20
C ARG A 249 0.19 27.72 0.19
N ALA A 250 0.69 28.25 -0.90
CA ALA A 250 2.05 28.72 -0.96
C ALA A 250 2.30 29.80 0.11
N ASN A 251 3.48 29.75 0.72
CA ASN A 251 3.91 30.62 1.82
C ASN A 251 3.19 30.38 3.18
N ASP A 252 2.23 29.48 3.29
CA ASP A 252 1.64 29.13 4.58
C ASP A 252 2.70 28.54 5.52
N HIS A 253 2.65 28.96 6.78
CA HIS A 253 3.42 28.37 7.87
C HIS A 253 2.65 27.16 8.42
N VAL A 254 3.21 25.98 8.23
CA VAL A 254 2.56 24.72 8.57
C VAL A 254 3.45 23.81 9.41
N LEU A 255 2.81 22.96 10.20
CA LEU A 255 3.42 21.80 10.82
C LEU A 255 2.76 20.56 10.21
N ILE A 256 3.53 19.74 9.51
CA ILE A 256 3.08 18.51 8.86
C ILE A 256 3.73 17.32 9.57
N GLY A 257 2.94 16.58 10.36
CA GLY A 257 3.48 15.60 11.28
C GLY A 257 4.41 16.26 12.30
N GLN A 258 5.72 16.04 12.17
CA GLN A 258 6.74 16.65 13.06
C GLN A 258 7.60 17.73 12.35
N GLN A 259 7.27 18.06 11.11
CA GLN A 259 8.07 18.96 10.30
C GLN A 259 7.40 20.34 10.20
N GLU A 260 8.07 21.35 10.71
CA GLU A 260 7.61 22.74 10.70
C GLU A 260 8.33 23.55 9.61
N GLY A 261 7.57 24.36 8.87
CA GLY A 261 8.15 25.20 7.85
C GLY A 261 7.12 25.99 7.06
N ARG A 262 7.58 26.81 6.12
CA ARG A 262 6.74 27.52 5.15
C ARG A 262 6.66 26.73 3.84
N VAL A 263 5.46 26.63 3.30
CA VAL A 263 5.22 25.92 2.03
C VAL A 263 5.82 26.73 0.88
N VAL A 264 6.76 26.11 0.16
CA VAL A 264 7.32 26.70 -1.06
C VAL A 264 6.44 26.38 -2.25
N ARG A 265 6.21 25.08 -2.51
CA ARG A 265 5.38 24.60 -3.63
C ARG A 265 5.01 23.13 -3.49
N LEU A 266 4.01 22.73 -4.26
CA LEU A 266 3.58 21.35 -4.45
C LEU A 266 3.99 20.88 -5.85
N THR A 267 4.79 19.84 -5.93
CA THR A 267 5.15 19.16 -7.19
C THR A 267 4.38 17.86 -7.37
N SER A 268 4.51 17.21 -8.51
CA SER A 268 3.85 15.93 -8.80
C SER A 268 4.24 14.77 -7.86
N ARG A 269 5.33 14.88 -7.08
CA ARG A 269 5.82 13.80 -6.21
C ARG A 269 6.13 14.23 -4.78
N ALA A 270 6.34 15.51 -4.56
CA ALA A 270 6.78 16.03 -3.27
C ALA A 270 6.21 17.43 -3.00
N THR A 271 5.91 17.67 -1.74
CA THR A 271 5.69 19.01 -1.17
C THR A 271 7.03 19.54 -0.69
N ILE A 272 7.34 20.78 -1.05
CA ILE A 272 8.59 21.43 -0.68
C ILE A 272 8.27 22.47 0.39
N LEU A 273 8.95 22.34 1.52
CA LEU A 273 8.89 23.29 2.63
C LEU A 273 10.25 23.97 2.79
N MET A 274 10.23 25.22 3.24
CA MET A 274 11.37 25.93 3.79
C MET A 274 11.23 25.90 5.32
N THR A 275 12.20 25.28 6.01
CA THR A 275 12.20 25.31 7.49
C THR A 275 12.44 26.73 7.99
N LEU A 276 12.13 27.01 9.25
CA LEU A 276 12.37 28.32 9.84
C LEU A 276 13.86 28.70 9.89
N ASP A 277 14.76 27.72 9.79
CA ASP A 277 16.20 27.91 9.70
C ASP A 277 16.69 28.12 8.26
N GLY A 278 15.78 28.16 7.26
CA GLY A 278 16.11 28.36 5.84
C GLY A 278 16.52 27.08 5.11
N ASN A 279 16.33 25.89 5.70
CA ASN A 279 16.66 24.64 5.04
C ASN A 279 15.54 24.16 4.14
N HIS A 280 15.92 23.56 3.03
CA HIS A 280 15.01 22.95 2.06
C HIS A 280 14.58 21.56 2.50
N LEU A 281 13.30 21.35 2.76
CA LEU A 281 12.72 20.07 3.15
C LEU A 281 11.79 19.56 2.05
N ARG A 282 12.06 18.37 1.54
CA ARG A 282 11.22 17.68 0.56
C ARG A 282 10.48 16.53 1.22
N MET A 283 9.17 16.60 1.25
CA MET A 283 8.30 15.56 1.80
C MET A 283 7.56 14.85 0.67
N PRO A 284 7.58 13.50 0.60
CA PRO A 284 6.75 12.76 -0.35
C PRO A 284 5.26 13.11 -0.17
N ASN A 285 4.53 13.34 -1.26
CA ASN A 285 3.12 13.75 -1.18
C ASN A 285 2.23 12.71 -0.48
N ALA A 286 2.55 11.43 -0.62
CA ALA A 286 1.86 10.36 0.12
C ALA A 286 2.01 10.48 1.64
N THR A 287 3.17 10.95 2.11
CA THR A 287 3.41 11.22 3.54
C THR A 287 2.62 12.43 4.00
N VAL A 288 2.66 13.52 3.23
CA VAL A 288 1.92 14.77 3.55
C VAL A 288 0.41 14.54 3.60
N PHE A 289 -0.13 13.82 2.62
CA PHE A 289 -1.56 13.54 2.54
C PHE A 289 -2.09 12.71 3.72
N LYS A 290 -1.24 11.82 4.27
CA LYS A 290 -1.59 10.95 5.41
C LYS A 290 -1.26 11.56 6.77
N ALA A 291 -0.49 12.64 6.79
CA ALA A 291 -0.08 13.31 8.03
C ALA A 291 -1.17 14.25 8.56
N GLU A 292 -1.09 14.53 9.85
CA GLU A 292 -1.80 15.66 10.44
C GLU A 292 -1.15 16.96 9.96
N ILE A 293 -2.00 17.90 9.54
CA ILE A 293 -1.56 19.20 9.02
C ILE A 293 -2.12 20.29 9.94
N LEU A 294 -1.23 20.95 10.65
CA LEU A 294 -1.57 22.15 11.42
C LEU A 294 -1.13 23.38 10.64
N ASN A 295 -2.08 24.17 10.18
CA ASN A 295 -1.82 25.41 9.44
C ASN A 295 -1.92 26.60 10.37
N TYR A 296 -0.79 27.26 10.63
CA TYR A 296 -0.72 28.43 11.49
C TYR A 296 -1.13 29.73 10.79
N SER A 297 -1.08 29.79 9.47
CA SER A 297 -1.33 31.02 8.69
C SER A 297 -2.78 31.18 8.26
N ARG A 298 -3.55 30.07 8.20
CA ARG A 298 -4.93 30.09 7.70
C ARG A 298 -5.85 31.00 8.52
N ASN A 299 -5.73 30.94 9.86
CA ASN A 299 -6.41 31.88 10.74
C ASN A 299 -5.43 32.99 11.11
N PRO A 300 -5.72 34.26 10.80
CA PRO A 300 -4.83 35.35 11.16
C PRO A 300 -4.73 35.55 12.67
N GLN A 301 -5.80 35.27 13.42
CA GLN A 301 -5.80 35.40 14.88
C GLN A 301 -5.17 34.16 15.51
N ARG A 302 -4.13 34.37 16.31
CA ARG A 302 -3.43 33.29 17.02
C ARG A 302 -3.27 33.62 18.50
N ARG A 303 -3.59 32.65 19.35
CA ARG A 303 -3.43 32.76 20.79
C ARG A 303 -2.01 32.40 21.21
N PHE A 304 -1.32 33.29 21.88
CA PHE A 304 -0.11 32.99 22.62
C PHE A 304 -0.45 32.67 24.09
N SER A 305 0.39 31.88 24.73
CA SER A 305 0.29 31.53 26.14
C SER A 305 1.66 31.53 26.78
N PHE A 306 1.72 31.97 28.05
CA PHE A 306 2.92 31.86 28.85
C PHE A 306 2.54 31.79 30.34
N GLU A 307 3.46 31.39 31.16
CA GLU A 307 3.27 31.24 32.61
C GLU A 307 4.26 32.10 33.36
N LEU A 308 3.79 32.76 34.42
CA LEU A 308 4.62 33.48 35.39
C LEU A 308 4.22 33.03 36.79
N GLY A 309 5.20 32.83 37.65
CA GLY A 309 4.98 32.54 39.07
C GLY A 309 4.99 33.85 39.88
N VAL A 310 4.12 33.92 40.90
CA VAL A 310 4.18 34.92 41.98
C VAL A 310 4.40 34.22 43.32
N ASP A 311 4.87 34.95 44.33
CA ASP A 311 5.11 34.35 45.63
C ASP A 311 3.80 33.75 46.22
N ALA A 312 3.94 32.71 47.01
CA ALA A 312 2.81 32.02 47.67
C ALA A 312 2.05 32.92 48.62
N ASP A 313 2.70 33.97 49.17
CA ASP A 313 2.10 34.93 50.09
C ASP A 313 1.44 36.11 49.38
N ASP A 314 1.63 36.25 48.04
CA ASP A 314 1.02 37.30 47.21
C ASP A 314 -0.46 36.97 46.91
N ASP A 315 -1.25 38.04 46.64
CA ASP A 315 -2.64 37.86 46.15
C ASP A 315 -2.65 37.54 44.65
N PRO A 316 -2.99 36.29 44.25
CA PRO A 316 -2.99 35.91 42.84
C PRO A 316 -4.10 36.61 42.05
N ALA A 317 -5.17 37.08 42.64
CA ALA A 317 -6.23 37.80 41.94
C ALA A 317 -5.74 39.20 41.54
N ALA A 318 -5.07 39.90 42.43
CA ALA A 318 -4.46 41.19 42.15
C ALA A 318 -3.32 41.05 41.11
N ALA A 319 -2.55 39.95 41.14
CA ALA A 319 -1.51 39.68 40.15
C ALA A 319 -2.10 39.42 38.76
N ILE A 320 -3.22 38.67 38.67
CA ILE A 320 -3.96 38.45 37.42
C ILE A 320 -4.44 39.77 36.83
N GLU A 321 -5.08 40.62 37.64
CA GLU A 321 -5.60 41.93 37.22
C GLU A 321 -4.46 42.81 36.67
N THR A 322 -3.36 42.90 37.39
CA THR A 322 -2.17 43.66 37.01
C THR A 322 -1.58 43.12 35.67
N GLY A 323 -1.45 41.83 35.56
CA GLY A 323 -0.91 41.20 34.36
C GLY A 323 -1.81 41.39 33.13
N LEU A 324 -3.13 41.29 33.31
CA LEU A 324 -4.10 41.51 32.24
C LEU A 324 -4.13 42.96 31.77
N LEU A 325 -4.06 43.92 32.70
CA LEU A 325 -3.96 45.35 32.36
C LEU A 325 -2.67 45.64 31.51
N ALA A 326 -1.57 45.02 31.92
CA ALA A 326 -0.30 45.18 31.18
C ALA A 326 -0.35 44.58 29.79
N ILE A 327 -0.99 43.40 29.61
CA ILE A 327 -1.12 42.72 28.32
C ILE A 327 -2.08 43.49 27.43
N ASN A 328 -3.27 43.86 27.91
CA ASN A 328 -4.29 44.57 27.12
C ASN A 328 -3.86 46.00 26.75
N GLY A 329 -2.91 46.55 27.45
CA GLY A 329 -2.30 47.83 27.09
C GLY A 329 -1.35 47.82 25.92
N GLN A 330 -1.08 46.65 25.33
CA GLN A 330 -0.16 46.50 24.17
C GLN A 330 -0.92 46.60 22.85
N GLU A 331 -0.43 47.41 21.92
CA GLU A 331 -1.05 47.63 20.60
C GLU A 331 -1.14 46.33 19.74
N PHE A 332 -0.22 45.40 19.95
CA PHE A 332 -0.20 44.12 19.21
C PHE A 332 -1.14 43.06 19.77
N VAL A 333 -1.77 43.28 20.93
CA VAL A 333 -2.73 42.36 21.51
C VAL A 333 -4.14 42.78 21.10
N LEU A 334 -4.91 41.81 20.65
CA LEU A 334 -6.29 42.03 20.21
C LEU A 334 -7.19 42.28 21.44
N ASN A 335 -8.15 43.19 21.26
CA ASN A 335 -9.19 43.43 22.27
C ASN A 335 -10.36 42.43 22.13
N ASP A 336 -10.47 41.76 20.99
CA ASP A 336 -11.46 40.74 20.73
C ASP A 336 -10.82 39.60 19.88
N PRO A 337 -10.60 38.42 20.43
CA PRO A 337 -10.89 38.02 21.83
C PRO A 337 -9.97 38.70 22.84
N GLU A 338 -10.53 39.05 23.98
CA GLU A 338 -9.83 39.68 25.11
C GLU A 338 -8.79 38.73 25.75
N ALA A 339 -7.72 39.29 26.31
CA ALA A 339 -6.74 38.49 27.04
C ALA A 339 -7.36 37.92 28.30
N THR A 340 -6.96 36.71 28.65
CA THR A 340 -7.44 35.99 29.87
C THR A 340 -6.26 35.45 30.66
N ALA A 341 -6.49 35.23 31.95
CA ALA A 341 -5.52 34.56 32.82
C ALA A 341 -6.22 33.62 33.78
N GLU A 342 -5.50 32.60 34.19
CA GLU A 342 -6.01 31.61 35.17
C GLU A 342 -4.87 31.15 36.11
N ILE A 343 -5.23 30.78 37.32
CA ILE A 343 -4.30 30.09 38.21
C ILE A 343 -4.17 28.66 37.69
N ARG A 344 -2.96 28.32 37.28
CA ARG A 344 -2.69 26.99 36.74
C ARG A 344 -2.36 25.98 37.84
N GLU A 345 -1.55 26.39 38.77
CA GLU A 345 -1.08 25.52 39.86
C GLU A 345 -0.64 26.35 41.04
N VAL A 346 -0.88 25.83 42.25
CA VAL A 346 -0.30 26.33 43.48
C VAL A 346 0.86 25.37 43.81
N GLY A 347 2.07 25.81 43.52
CA GLY A 347 3.30 25.03 43.75
C GLY A 347 3.81 25.14 45.19
N ASP A 348 4.95 24.48 45.46
CA ASP A 348 5.55 24.42 46.78
C ASP A 348 6.04 25.81 47.30
N SER A 349 6.38 26.72 46.41
CA SER A 349 6.93 28.03 46.73
C SER A 349 6.38 29.17 45.86
N ASN A 350 5.43 28.88 44.98
CA ASN A 350 4.87 29.87 44.06
C ASN A 350 3.44 29.54 43.67
N ILE A 351 2.72 30.55 43.20
CA ILE A 351 1.45 30.40 42.50
C ILE A 351 1.71 30.66 41.04
N LEU A 352 1.49 29.63 40.19
CA LEU A 352 1.72 29.70 38.74
C LEU A 352 0.47 30.25 38.06
N ILE A 353 0.60 31.39 37.38
CA ILE A 353 -0.48 32.02 36.63
C ILE A 353 -0.19 31.88 35.14
N ALA A 354 -1.16 31.32 34.41
CA ALA A 354 -1.12 31.23 32.95
C ALA A 354 -1.85 32.42 32.35
N PHE A 355 -1.15 33.16 31.52
CA PHE A 355 -1.68 34.31 30.76
C PHE A 355 -1.87 33.89 29.28
N HIS A 356 -2.97 34.33 28.69
CA HIS A 356 -3.34 34.09 27.32
C HIS A 356 -3.71 35.38 26.63
N GLY A 357 -3.17 35.64 25.45
CA GLY A 357 -3.55 36.78 24.65
C GLY A 357 -3.62 36.41 23.17
N TRP A 358 -4.29 37.22 22.40
CA TRP A 358 -4.48 37.01 20.97
C TRP A 358 -3.76 38.08 20.16
N ILE A 359 -3.19 37.70 19.03
CA ILE A 359 -2.56 38.60 18.06
C ILE A 359 -3.08 38.34 16.66
N ASP A 360 -2.98 39.36 15.80
CA ASP A 360 -3.09 39.16 14.36
C ASP A 360 -1.71 38.89 13.77
N GLN A 361 -1.51 37.71 13.19
CA GLN A 361 -0.23 37.28 12.63
C GLN A 361 0.14 38.03 11.33
N ARG A 362 -0.80 38.79 10.73
CA ARG A 362 -0.51 39.63 9.56
C ARG A 362 0.29 40.87 9.96
N ASP A 363 0.07 41.36 11.16
CA ASP A 363 0.63 42.61 11.67
C ASP A 363 1.76 42.38 12.69
N SER A 364 1.79 41.16 13.30
CA SER A 364 2.72 40.88 14.39
C SER A 364 3.33 39.48 14.29
N ASP A 365 4.62 39.39 14.55
CA ASP A 365 5.32 38.11 14.69
C ASP A 365 4.95 37.44 16.01
N PHE A 366 4.53 36.16 15.95
CA PHE A 366 4.07 35.40 17.09
C PHE A 366 5.12 35.26 18.21
N LYS A 367 6.38 34.96 17.85
CA LYS A 367 7.45 34.76 18.84
C LYS A 367 7.87 36.07 19.50
N LYS A 368 7.99 37.13 18.71
CA LYS A 368 8.31 38.46 19.19
C LYS A 368 7.22 39.02 20.09
N ALA A 369 5.96 38.94 19.67
CA ALA A 369 4.80 39.37 20.44
C ALA A 369 4.67 38.63 21.78
N ARG A 370 4.80 37.29 21.76
CA ARG A 370 4.82 36.48 22.98
C ARG A 370 5.97 36.90 23.91
N GLY A 371 7.17 37.11 23.38
CA GLY A 371 8.33 37.56 24.16
C GLY A 371 8.14 38.97 24.75
N ALA A 372 7.52 39.88 24.00
CA ALA A 372 7.14 41.21 24.46
C ALA A 372 6.10 41.16 25.58
N ALA A 373 5.05 40.36 25.39
CA ALA A 373 4.00 40.14 26.40
C ALA A 373 4.58 39.60 27.71
N ILE A 374 5.45 38.60 27.68
CA ILE A 374 6.14 38.07 28.88
C ILE A 374 6.90 39.19 29.58
N ARG A 375 7.66 39.96 28.87
CA ARG A 375 8.50 41.06 29.44
C ARG A 375 7.63 42.15 30.08
N VAL A 376 6.58 42.57 29.40
CA VAL A 376 5.69 43.62 29.90
C VAL A 376 4.96 43.14 31.16
N THR A 377 4.40 41.97 31.15
CA THR A 377 3.68 41.39 32.29
C THR A 377 4.61 41.19 33.48
N LYS A 378 5.83 40.65 33.24
CA LYS A 378 6.85 40.53 34.28
C LYS A 378 7.21 41.86 34.91
N ASN A 379 7.48 42.89 34.10
CA ASN A 379 7.84 44.21 34.63
C ASN A 379 6.68 44.83 35.41
N ALA A 380 5.43 44.72 34.92
CA ALA A 380 4.27 45.27 35.60
C ALA A 380 4.03 44.59 36.97
N LEU A 381 4.21 43.30 37.06
CA LEU A 381 4.12 42.60 38.35
C LEU A 381 5.23 43.05 39.30
N GLU A 382 6.48 43.17 38.88
CA GLU A 382 7.58 43.64 39.69
C GLU A 382 7.38 45.11 40.17
N GLU A 383 6.89 45.99 39.26
CA GLU A 383 6.59 47.40 39.58
C GLU A 383 5.45 47.53 40.63
N CYS A 384 4.47 46.63 40.60
CA CYS A 384 3.38 46.57 41.58
C CYS A 384 3.77 45.83 42.89
N GLY A 385 5.01 45.35 42.98
CA GLY A 385 5.55 44.77 44.22
C GLY A 385 5.37 43.26 44.35
N PHE A 386 4.87 42.58 43.31
CA PHE A 386 4.84 41.11 43.27
C PHE A 386 6.26 40.56 43.14
N ALA A 387 6.63 39.64 44.02
CA ALA A 387 7.92 39.00 43.94
C ALA A 387 7.88 37.82 42.96
N LEU A 388 8.89 37.75 42.07
CA LEU A 388 9.09 36.52 41.30
C LEU A 388 9.79 35.50 42.21
N PRO A 389 9.18 34.34 42.46
CA PRO A 389 9.62 33.44 43.52
C PRO A 389 11.01 32.86 43.25
N GLU A 390 11.84 32.88 44.25
CA GLU A 390 13.08 32.11 44.27
C GLU A 390 12.81 30.70 44.86
N PRO A 391 13.56 29.67 44.50
CA PRO A 391 13.40 28.35 45.10
C PRO A 391 13.70 28.41 46.59
N ILE A 392 12.68 28.28 47.44
CA ILE A 392 12.83 28.28 48.90
C ILE A 392 13.04 26.86 49.39
N TYR A 393 14.19 26.61 50.04
CA TYR A 393 14.47 25.32 50.69
C TYR A 393 14.38 25.46 52.18
N ARG A 394 13.45 24.79 52.83
CA ARG A 394 13.37 24.70 54.31
C ARG A 394 14.23 23.52 54.78
N LEU A 395 15.41 23.81 55.32
CA LEU A 395 16.28 22.77 55.89
C LEU A 395 15.85 22.46 57.34
N ARG A 396 15.56 21.20 57.62
CA ARG A 396 15.27 20.69 58.95
C ARG A 396 16.43 19.85 59.45
N PHE A 397 17.01 20.25 60.58
CA PHE A 397 18.10 19.50 61.21
C PHE A 397 17.54 18.71 62.39
N ASP A 398 17.45 17.38 62.28
CA ASP A 398 16.85 16.51 63.29
C ASP A 398 17.71 16.40 64.60
N ASN A 399 18.99 16.71 64.54
CA ASN A 399 19.92 16.65 65.68
C ASN A 399 20.40 18.05 66.19
N GLY A 400 19.63 19.09 65.97
CA GLY A 400 20.01 20.47 66.27
C GLY A 400 20.95 21.08 65.22
N VAL A 401 20.95 22.39 65.09
CA VAL A 401 21.86 23.11 64.21
C VAL A 401 23.29 22.91 64.66
N PRO A 402 24.24 22.38 63.87
CA PRO A 402 25.62 22.34 64.28
C PRO A 402 26.07 23.78 64.60
N PRO A 403 26.86 23.99 65.69
CA PRO A 403 27.27 25.32 66.02
C PRO A 403 28.07 25.91 64.85
N ILE A 404 27.44 26.86 64.16
CA ILE A 404 28.16 27.64 63.14
C ILE A 404 29.10 28.49 63.94
N ALA A 405 30.41 28.22 63.85
CA ALA A 405 31.44 29.07 64.37
C ALA A 405 31.31 30.40 63.62
N MET A 406 30.59 31.38 64.25
CA MET A 406 30.63 32.75 63.80
C MET A 406 32.06 33.21 64.07
N GLY A 407 32.92 33.11 63.02
CA GLY A 407 34.15 33.85 63.01
C GLY A 407 33.84 35.30 63.28
N SER A 408 34.44 35.84 64.30
CA SER A 408 34.32 37.26 64.68
C SER A 408 35.09 38.17 63.68
N ASP A 409 34.82 37.97 62.39
CA ASP A 409 35.15 38.96 61.40
C ASP A 409 33.90 39.79 61.12
N GLN A 410 33.75 40.82 61.93
CA GLN A 410 32.95 42.00 61.56
C GLN A 410 33.66 42.70 60.39
N SER A 411 33.72 42.01 59.28
CA SER A 411 33.80 42.65 58.02
C SER A 411 32.49 43.40 57.91
N LYS A 412 32.55 44.71 58.08
CA LYS A 412 31.49 45.65 57.75
C LYS A 412 31.00 45.25 56.35
N ALA A 413 29.91 44.49 56.30
CA ALA A 413 29.12 44.42 55.08
C ALA A 413 28.79 45.85 54.77
N ASN A 414 29.51 46.38 53.80
CA ASN A 414 29.18 47.59 53.15
C ASN A 414 27.83 47.30 52.51
N ASP A 415 26.78 47.71 53.21
CA ASP A 415 25.45 47.90 52.62
C ASP A 415 25.60 49.07 51.64
N GLN A 416 26.43 48.86 50.67
CA GLN A 416 26.21 49.53 49.41
C GLN A 416 25.02 48.77 48.81
N ASP A 417 23.83 49.32 49.06
CA ASP A 417 22.75 49.24 48.13
C ASP A 417 23.38 49.26 46.74
N ALA A 418 23.56 48.08 46.16
CA ALA A 418 23.80 47.97 44.75
C ALA A 418 22.50 48.50 44.16
N GLU A 419 22.52 49.81 43.96
CA GLU A 419 21.48 50.54 43.23
C GLU A 419 21.31 49.74 41.93
N LYS A 420 20.28 48.84 41.96
CA LYS A 420 19.85 48.12 40.75
C LYS A 420 19.76 49.21 39.69
N PRO A 421 20.48 49.12 38.59
CA PRO A 421 20.45 50.16 37.59
C PRO A 421 18.99 50.46 37.30
N LYS A 422 18.52 51.65 37.66
CA LYS A 422 17.19 52.16 37.32
C LYS A 422 17.17 52.12 35.79
N ARG A 423 16.68 50.96 35.26
CA ARG A 423 16.34 50.89 33.86
C ARG A 423 15.25 51.92 33.67
N SER A 424 15.63 53.03 33.05
CA SER A 424 14.73 54.03 32.56
C SER A 424 13.49 53.35 32.02
N ALA A 425 12.34 53.66 32.61
CA ALA A 425 11.02 53.32 32.08
C ALA A 425 10.74 54.15 30.83
N ALA A 426 11.66 54.10 29.85
CA ALA A 426 11.34 54.49 28.49
C ALA A 426 10.38 53.42 28.00
N THR A 427 9.18 53.78 27.68
CA THR A 427 8.21 53.01 26.92
C THR A 427 8.94 52.53 25.64
N GLN A 428 9.64 51.41 25.76
CA GLN A 428 10.33 50.86 24.62
C GLN A 428 9.23 50.21 23.77
N ALA A 429 8.92 50.92 22.68
CA ALA A 429 8.11 50.33 21.62
C ALA A 429 8.77 49.01 21.21
N PHE A 430 8.06 47.92 21.37
CA PHE A 430 8.55 46.59 20.97
C PHE A 430 8.45 46.46 19.45
N ASP A 431 9.55 46.15 18.80
CA ASP A 431 9.47 45.72 17.40
C ASP A 431 8.88 44.30 17.35
N VAL A 432 7.59 44.24 17.09
CA VAL A 432 6.83 42.99 16.89
C VAL A 432 6.50 42.75 15.41
N SER A 433 7.12 43.55 14.52
CA SER A 433 6.90 43.40 13.08
C SER A 433 7.16 41.96 12.60
N PRO A 434 6.41 41.48 11.61
CA PRO A 434 6.58 40.16 11.04
C PRO A 434 7.99 39.92 10.55
N GLU A 435 8.50 38.72 10.75
CA GLU A 435 9.82 38.32 10.26
C GLU A 435 9.71 37.80 8.84
N ASP A 436 10.07 38.66 7.86
CA ASP A 436 9.86 38.38 6.43
C ASP A 436 11.01 37.59 5.78
N HIS A 437 12.07 37.25 6.51
CA HIS A 437 13.27 36.68 5.89
C HIS A 437 12.99 35.38 5.17
N VAL A 438 12.35 34.40 5.85
CA VAL A 438 12.00 33.11 5.25
C VAL A 438 10.93 33.26 4.18
N GLU A 439 10.01 34.21 4.34
CA GLU A 439 9.01 34.55 3.32
C GLU A 439 9.65 35.09 2.03
N LYS A 440 10.63 35.96 2.16
CA LYS A 440 11.39 36.47 1.01
C LYS A 440 12.17 35.35 0.31
N LEU A 441 12.76 34.42 1.06
CA LEU A 441 13.43 33.23 0.52
C LEU A 441 12.45 32.36 -0.27
N VAL A 442 11.27 32.09 0.27
CA VAL A 442 10.23 31.33 -0.40
C VAL A 442 9.79 32.04 -1.69
N LYS A 443 9.56 33.34 -1.66
CA LYS A 443 9.18 34.13 -2.84
C LYS A 443 10.28 34.14 -3.91
N SER A 444 11.55 34.29 -3.54
CA SER A 444 12.66 34.23 -4.48
C SER A 444 12.78 32.86 -5.14
N GLU A 445 12.67 31.79 -4.37
CA GLU A 445 12.76 30.45 -4.91
C GLU A 445 11.59 30.11 -5.85
N ARG A 446 10.37 30.58 -5.54
CA ARG A 446 9.22 30.42 -6.44
C ARG A 446 9.41 31.16 -7.77
N SER A 447 10.11 32.32 -7.77
CA SER A 447 10.37 33.10 -8.96
C SER A 447 11.47 32.50 -9.84
N ASP A 448 12.49 31.88 -9.24
CA ASP A 448 13.66 31.36 -9.95
C ASP A 448 13.43 29.99 -10.60
N ASP A 449 12.54 29.16 -10.03
CA ASP A 449 12.30 27.80 -10.49
C ASP A 449 11.00 27.75 -11.30
N GLY A 450 11.11 27.79 -12.64
CA GLY A 450 9.99 27.64 -13.59
C GLY A 450 9.31 26.27 -13.60
N SER A 451 9.49 25.45 -12.55
CA SER A 451 8.80 24.16 -12.40
C SER A 451 7.32 24.37 -12.04
N SER A 452 6.45 23.53 -12.59
CA SER A 452 5.00 23.59 -12.37
C SER A 452 4.66 23.43 -10.89
N ASP A 453 4.17 24.49 -10.25
CA ASP A 453 3.51 24.43 -8.96
C ASP A 453 2.06 23.95 -9.16
N LEU A 454 1.61 23.03 -8.32
CA LEU A 454 0.24 22.48 -8.34
C LEU A 454 -0.70 23.21 -7.37
N LEU A 455 -0.18 24.17 -6.58
CA LEU A 455 -0.99 25.05 -5.74
C LEU A 455 -1.50 26.22 -6.58
N ASP A 456 -2.81 26.42 -6.53
CA ASP A 456 -3.49 27.53 -7.22
C ASP A 456 -4.04 28.48 -6.18
N ASP A 457 -3.56 29.74 -6.19
CA ASP A 457 -3.98 30.76 -5.22
C ASP A 457 -5.46 31.18 -5.41
N GLN A 458 -6.09 30.80 -6.52
CA GLN A 458 -7.47 31.17 -6.84
C GLN A 458 -8.49 30.07 -6.48
N GLN A 459 -8.04 28.87 -6.15
CA GLN A 459 -8.96 27.78 -5.75
C GLN A 459 -9.45 27.93 -4.32
N PRO A 460 -10.71 27.53 -4.02
CA PRO A 460 -11.18 27.49 -2.64
C PRO A 460 -10.38 26.48 -1.83
N VAL A 461 -10.01 26.84 -0.62
CA VAL A 461 -9.33 25.98 0.34
C VAL A 461 -10.37 25.19 1.11
N GLU A 462 -10.20 23.89 1.26
CA GLU A 462 -11.05 23.02 2.08
C GLU A 462 -11.00 23.37 3.58
#